data_cf91a0598cf3dd4fc810b67b9c0b5f15
#
_entry.id   cf91a0598cf3dd4fc810b67b9c0b5f15
#
_cell.length_a   1.000
_cell.length_b   1.000
_cell.length_c   1.000
_cell.angle_alpha   90.00
_cell.angle_beta   90.00
_cell.angle_gamma   90.00
#
_symmetry.space_group_name_H-M   'P 1'
#
loop_
_entity.id
_entity.type
_entity.pdbx_description
1 polymer ?
#
loop_
_entity_poly.entity_id
_entity_poly.type
_entity_poly.pdbx_seq_one_letter_code
_entity_poly.pdbx_strand_id
1 'polypeptide(L)'
;MLQLFITSTTRFLGIALGALLRSPDGVSPISARRVLVMFGFLPVFALAQGLHWLGFLLDEIFFRGYRRVQIRGPLFVLGVPRSGTTNLHAVLARDPQFTTFSTWECLFAPSVSQRLFWRALGRLDARIGAPLRRLLRLAERRVFGALDDVHAMSLDTPEEDYFALMPVLSCFILVLAFPRSSHLWRMGNFDRDMPATERKRLLAFYANALRRHLYVHGPDKRLLSKNAAFASLANGLADTFPDARFLVCLRDPAETVPSQLSSIRAGLAFFGVPPDSAPIRERFVGQLAFYYDNLRQLAEVHAPARTVTKTLPQLKADLAGAVRDAYQRLGLPLAPSFAATLTQAAAPARAYRSGHRYDLAQFGLDPAAIRRRFAGAYAHPALAPGADASGTDDGQSECPPPAPARHRTKAATAVSLSVEGMPRC
;
A
#
# COMPACT_ATOMS: atom_id res chain seq x y z
N MET A 1 -23.51 9.31 -6.98
CA MET A 1 -23.51 8.29 -5.92
C MET A 1 -24.41 7.09 -6.28
N LEU A 2 -25.71 7.28 -6.63
CA LEU A 2 -26.62 6.17 -6.95
C LEU A 2 -26.08 5.22 -8.03
N GLN A 3 -25.59 5.73 -9.15
CA GLN A 3 -25.02 4.90 -10.22
C GLN A 3 -23.80 4.08 -9.75
N LEU A 4 -22.93 4.66 -8.92
CA LEU A 4 -21.81 3.93 -8.33
C LEU A 4 -22.27 2.84 -7.37
N PHE A 5 -23.29 3.11 -6.57
CA PHE A 5 -23.90 2.12 -5.68
C PHE A 5 -24.44 0.93 -6.47
N ILE A 6 -25.26 1.18 -7.49
CA ILE A 6 -25.82 0.13 -8.36
C ILE A 6 -24.69 -0.67 -9.01
N THR A 7 -23.70 0.00 -9.61
CA THR A 7 -22.56 -0.67 -10.25
C THR A 7 -21.76 -1.51 -9.25
N SER A 8 -21.55 -1.01 -8.01
CA SER A 8 -20.84 -1.75 -6.98
C SER A 8 -21.62 -2.95 -6.48
N THR A 9 -22.94 -2.81 -6.33
CA THR A 9 -23.82 -3.92 -5.91
C THR A 9 -23.87 -5.02 -6.99
N THR A 10 -24.04 -4.66 -8.26
CA THR A 10 -24.03 -5.64 -9.35
C THR A 10 -22.66 -6.32 -9.48
N ARG A 11 -21.58 -5.56 -9.29
CA ARG A 11 -20.21 -6.10 -9.27
C ARG A 11 -20.01 -7.05 -8.10
N PHE A 12 -20.49 -6.69 -6.90
CA PHE A 12 -20.43 -7.56 -5.73
C PHE A 12 -21.15 -8.89 -5.99
N LEU A 13 -22.38 -8.85 -6.49
CA LEU A 13 -23.12 -10.07 -6.83
C LEU A 13 -22.38 -10.93 -7.86
N GLY A 14 -21.83 -10.31 -8.89
CA GLY A 14 -21.03 -10.99 -9.91
C GLY A 14 -19.77 -11.67 -9.38
N ILE A 15 -18.98 -11.00 -8.51
CA ILE A 15 -17.77 -11.60 -7.93
C ILE A 15 -18.12 -12.66 -6.87
N ALA A 16 -19.18 -12.46 -6.09
CA ALA A 16 -19.65 -13.43 -5.09
C ALA A 16 -20.11 -14.72 -5.76
N LEU A 17 -20.97 -14.60 -6.79
CA LEU A 17 -21.41 -15.74 -7.58
C LEU A 17 -20.22 -16.43 -8.26
N GLY A 18 -19.36 -15.66 -8.91
CA GLY A 18 -18.14 -16.20 -9.55
C GLY A 18 -17.18 -16.91 -8.59
N ALA A 19 -17.15 -16.51 -7.31
CA ALA A 19 -16.30 -17.15 -6.30
C ALA A 19 -16.80 -18.53 -5.89
N LEU A 20 -18.10 -18.79 -6.02
CA LEU A 20 -18.78 -20.05 -5.66
C LEU A 20 -18.96 -20.99 -6.86
N LEU A 21 -18.73 -20.52 -8.08
CA LEU A 21 -18.84 -21.33 -9.30
C LEU A 21 -17.51 -21.97 -9.66
N ARG A 22 -17.59 -23.13 -10.32
CA ARG A 22 -16.42 -23.86 -10.81
C ARG A 22 -15.63 -23.02 -11.83
N SER A 23 -14.31 -22.99 -11.67
CA SER A 23 -13.40 -22.29 -12.60
C SER A 23 -13.05 -23.22 -13.74
N PRO A 24 -13.37 -22.89 -15.00
CA PRO A 24 -12.98 -23.70 -16.14
C PRO A 24 -11.46 -23.66 -16.42
N ASP A 25 -10.79 -22.60 -15.99
CA ASP A 25 -9.35 -22.35 -16.18
C ASP A 25 -8.47 -22.85 -15.02
N GLY A 26 -9.06 -23.46 -13.99
CA GLY A 26 -8.33 -23.95 -12.82
C GLY A 26 -7.72 -22.86 -11.91
N VAL A 27 -7.93 -21.60 -12.22
CA VAL A 27 -7.35 -20.45 -11.47
C VAL A 27 -7.86 -20.40 -10.03
N SER A 28 -9.11 -20.78 -9.79
CA SER A 28 -9.68 -20.85 -8.44
C SER A 28 -10.55 -22.10 -8.32
N PRO A 29 -9.96 -23.28 -8.09
CA PRO A 29 -10.70 -24.52 -7.97
C PRO A 29 -11.64 -24.48 -6.76
N ILE A 30 -12.81 -25.08 -6.88
CA ILE A 30 -13.71 -25.26 -5.76
C ILE A 30 -13.10 -26.34 -4.86
N SER A 31 -12.78 -25.95 -3.63
CA SER A 31 -12.35 -26.83 -2.56
C SER A 31 -13.20 -26.59 -1.31
N ALA A 32 -13.28 -27.57 -0.42
CA ALA A 32 -13.99 -27.42 0.85
C ALA A 32 -13.48 -26.20 1.64
N ARG A 33 -12.15 -25.99 1.65
CA ARG A 33 -11.54 -24.80 2.26
C ARG A 33 -12.04 -23.50 1.65
N ARG A 34 -12.04 -23.39 0.30
CA ARG A 34 -12.54 -22.20 -0.39
C ARG A 34 -13.99 -21.91 -0.08
N VAL A 35 -14.84 -22.94 -0.13
CA VAL A 35 -16.26 -22.81 0.18
C VAL A 35 -16.46 -22.31 1.61
N LEU A 36 -15.76 -22.91 2.59
CA LEU A 36 -15.85 -22.51 3.99
C LEU A 36 -15.39 -21.05 4.21
N VAL A 37 -14.24 -20.68 3.64
CA VAL A 37 -13.70 -19.33 3.77
C VAL A 37 -14.63 -18.31 3.10
N MET A 38 -15.13 -18.59 1.89
CA MET A 38 -16.05 -17.69 1.19
C MET A 38 -17.40 -17.58 1.89
N PHE A 39 -17.90 -18.67 2.48
CA PHE A 39 -19.13 -18.65 3.25
C PHE A 39 -19.05 -17.75 4.49
N GLY A 40 -17.89 -17.71 5.16
CA GLY A 40 -17.63 -16.77 6.26
C GLY A 40 -17.32 -15.35 5.77
N PHE A 41 -16.51 -15.21 4.72
CA PHE A 41 -16.02 -13.92 4.24
C PHE A 41 -17.12 -13.08 3.56
N LEU A 42 -17.91 -13.67 2.65
CA LEU A 42 -18.88 -12.93 1.84
C LEU A 42 -19.95 -12.20 2.66
N PRO A 43 -20.59 -12.81 3.69
CA PRO A 43 -21.58 -12.11 4.51
C PRO A 43 -20.97 -10.94 5.29
N VAL A 44 -19.80 -11.13 5.89
CA VAL A 44 -19.09 -10.07 6.63
C VAL A 44 -18.70 -8.94 5.70
N PHE A 45 -18.19 -9.27 4.51
CA PHE A 45 -17.83 -8.30 3.50
C PHE A 45 -19.06 -7.55 2.97
N ALA A 46 -20.19 -8.23 2.73
CA ALA A 46 -21.45 -7.60 2.33
C ALA A 46 -21.96 -6.62 3.39
N LEU A 47 -21.92 -7.02 4.68
CA LEU A 47 -22.28 -6.14 5.79
C LEU A 47 -21.41 -4.90 5.83
N ALA A 48 -20.07 -5.05 5.73
CA ALA A 48 -19.14 -3.94 5.68
C ALA A 48 -19.45 -2.99 4.51
N GLN A 49 -19.71 -3.53 3.32
CA GLN A 49 -20.12 -2.74 2.15
C GLN A 49 -21.40 -1.96 2.41
N GLY A 50 -22.44 -2.61 2.99
CA GLY A 50 -23.68 -1.96 3.35
C GLY A 50 -23.48 -0.79 4.32
N LEU A 51 -22.67 -1.00 5.36
CA LEU A 51 -22.33 0.04 6.33
C LEU A 51 -21.54 1.21 5.69
N HIS A 52 -20.63 0.95 4.76
CA HIS A 52 -19.92 2.00 4.04
C HIS A 52 -20.85 2.84 3.16
N TRP A 53 -21.74 2.18 2.41
CA TRP A 53 -22.72 2.89 1.58
C TRP A 53 -23.73 3.67 2.41
N LEU A 54 -24.16 3.15 3.57
CA LEU A 54 -24.95 3.92 4.54
C LEU A 54 -24.20 5.15 5.03
N GLY A 55 -22.93 5.02 5.39
CA GLY A 55 -22.08 6.15 5.78
C GLY A 55 -21.96 7.21 4.68
N PHE A 56 -21.79 6.81 3.41
CA PHE A 56 -21.77 7.75 2.30
C PHE A 56 -23.13 8.43 2.06
N LEU A 57 -24.23 7.72 2.26
CA LEU A 57 -25.57 8.32 2.20
C LEU A 57 -25.74 9.39 3.30
N LEU A 58 -25.34 9.08 4.54
CA LEU A 58 -25.38 10.03 5.64
C LEU A 58 -24.48 11.26 5.37
N ASP A 59 -23.32 11.07 4.74
CA ASP A 59 -22.45 12.18 4.32
C ASP A 59 -23.17 13.11 3.32
N GLU A 60 -23.94 12.54 2.40
CA GLU A 60 -24.69 13.32 1.40
C GLU A 60 -25.87 14.09 2.03
N ILE A 61 -26.36 13.67 3.19
CA ILE A 61 -27.42 14.35 3.91
C ILE A 61 -26.83 15.41 4.84
N PHE A 62 -25.87 15.04 5.68
CA PHE A 62 -25.43 15.86 6.81
C PHE A 62 -24.08 16.56 6.61
N PHE A 63 -23.22 16.07 5.72
CA PHE A 63 -21.82 16.53 5.62
C PHE A 63 -21.42 16.97 4.20
N ARG A 64 -22.35 17.47 3.40
CA ARG A 64 -22.08 17.93 2.02
C ARG A 64 -20.94 18.93 1.90
N GLY A 65 -20.57 19.58 2.98
CA GLY A 65 -19.44 20.53 3.06
C GLY A 65 -18.11 19.90 2.59
N TYR A 66 -17.92 18.60 2.73
CA TYR A 66 -16.72 17.92 2.25
C TYR A 66 -16.45 18.13 0.75
N ARG A 67 -17.50 18.31 -0.06
CA ARG A 67 -17.40 18.53 -1.51
C ARG A 67 -16.72 19.86 -1.88
N ARG A 68 -16.70 20.83 -0.96
CA ARG A 68 -16.06 22.15 -1.14
C ARG A 68 -14.59 22.14 -0.76
N VAL A 69 -14.11 21.07 -0.10
CA VAL A 69 -12.71 20.93 0.30
C VAL A 69 -11.85 20.81 -0.95
N GLN A 70 -10.85 21.66 -1.05
CA GLN A 70 -9.88 21.63 -2.13
C GLN A 70 -8.70 20.73 -1.75
N ILE A 71 -8.35 19.81 -2.64
CA ILE A 71 -7.13 19.01 -2.51
C ILE A 71 -6.01 19.82 -3.13
N ARG A 72 -5.04 20.26 -2.32
CA ARG A 72 -3.97 21.16 -2.75
C ARG A 72 -2.62 20.47 -2.63
N GLY A 73 -1.91 20.32 -3.73
CA GLY A 73 -0.57 19.79 -3.81
C GLY A 73 -0.37 18.47 -3.07
N PRO A 74 -1.19 17.43 -3.29
CA PRO A 74 -1.03 16.15 -2.61
C PRO A 74 0.32 15.54 -2.98
N LEU A 75 0.94 14.83 -2.02
CA LEU A 75 2.16 14.05 -2.27
C LEU A 75 1.78 12.58 -2.39
N PHE A 76 2.02 12.02 -3.58
CA PHE A 76 1.86 10.60 -3.84
C PHE A 76 3.22 9.90 -3.77
N VAL A 77 3.38 9.00 -2.80
CA VAL A 77 4.51 8.06 -2.72
C VAL A 77 4.09 6.80 -3.49
N LEU A 78 4.52 6.74 -4.74
CA LEU A 78 4.29 5.62 -5.62
C LEU A 78 5.53 4.72 -5.69
N GLY A 79 5.39 3.55 -6.24
CA GLY A 79 6.55 2.70 -6.47
C GLY A 79 6.14 1.27 -6.78
N VAL A 80 7.15 0.44 -7.02
CA VAL A 80 6.92 -0.99 -7.13
C VAL A 80 6.80 -1.60 -5.73
N PRO A 81 6.06 -2.70 -5.55
CA PRO A 81 6.02 -3.39 -4.28
C PRO A 81 7.42 -3.71 -3.74
N ARG A 82 7.60 -3.61 -2.42
CA ARG A 82 8.86 -3.94 -1.74
C ARG A 82 10.03 -2.99 -2.04
N SER A 83 9.76 -1.78 -2.52
CA SER A 83 10.76 -0.72 -2.81
C SER A 83 11.02 0.25 -1.65
N GLY A 84 10.59 -0.09 -0.42
CA GLY A 84 10.84 0.73 0.77
C GLY A 84 9.81 1.83 1.03
N THR A 85 8.73 1.90 0.24
CA THR A 85 7.66 2.91 0.37
C THR A 85 7.00 2.94 1.74
N THR A 86 6.88 1.81 2.46
CA THR A 86 6.25 1.76 3.78
C THR A 86 7.05 2.52 4.83
N ASN A 87 8.37 2.31 4.90
CA ASN A 87 9.23 3.04 5.83
C ASN A 87 9.28 4.53 5.49
N LEU A 88 9.40 4.85 4.21
CA LEU A 88 9.35 6.23 3.73
C LEU A 88 8.03 6.91 4.12
N HIS A 89 6.88 6.25 3.94
CA HIS A 89 5.57 6.75 4.34
C HIS A 89 5.48 7.02 5.84
N ALA A 90 5.94 6.08 6.67
CA ALA A 90 5.94 6.23 8.12
C ALA A 90 6.78 7.42 8.59
N VAL A 91 7.88 7.72 7.89
CA VAL A 91 8.71 8.89 8.17
C VAL A 91 8.03 10.18 7.71
N LEU A 92 7.52 10.23 6.48
CA LEU A 92 6.85 11.40 5.91
C LEU A 92 5.56 11.74 6.66
N ALA A 93 4.84 10.75 7.18
CA ALA A 93 3.63 10.95 7.99
C ALA A 93 3.87 11.71 9.31
N ARG A 94 5.14 11.86 9.74
CA ARG A 94 5.52 12.66 10.90
C ARG A 94 5.66 14.15 10.60
N ASP A 95 5.65 14.54 9.33
CA ASP A 95 5.66 15.94 8.94
C ASP A 95 4.27 16.54 9.14
N PRO A 96 4.12 17.59 10.00
CA PRO A 96 2.83 18.15 10.36
C PRO A 96 2.08 18.80 9.20
N GLN A 97 2.74 19.13 8.09
CA GLN A 97 2.06 19.64 6.90
C GLN A 97 1.16 18.60 6.24
N PHE A 98 1.40 17.30 6.49
CA PHE A 98 0.66 16.23 5.88
C PHE A 98 -0.43 15.64 6.78
N THR A 99 -1.39 15.01 6.14
CA THR A 99 -2.30 14.04 6.73
C THR A 99 -2.39 12.81 5.83
N THR A 100 -2.51 11.65 6.41
CA THR A 100 -2.58 10.36 5.70
C THR A 100 -3.65 9.47 6.31
N PHE A 101 -4.16 8.51 5.56
CA PHE A 101 -5.12 7.54 6.07
C PHE A 101 -4.46 6.58 7.05
N SER A 102 -5.19 6.22 8.08
CA SER A 102 -4.84 5.12 8.97
C SER A 102 -5.59 3.84 8.61
N THR A 103 -5.11 2.69 9.08
CA THR A 103 -5.72 1.38 8.81
C THR A 103 -7.20 1.33 9.18
N TRP A 104 -7.58 1.84 10.37
CA TRP A 104 -8.98 1.84 10.80
C TRP A 104 -9.87 2.73 9.93
N GLU A 105 -9.36 3.87 9.45
CA GLU A 105 -10.10 4.76 8.56
C GLU A 105 -10.37 4.12 7.21
N CYS A 106 -9.37 3.41 6.68
CA CYS A 106 -9.50 2.70 5.43
C CYS A 106 -10.53 1.57 5.50
N LEU A 107 -10.51 0.78 6.59
CA LEU A 107 -11.29 -0.44 6.70
C LEU A 107 -12.68 -0.23 7.31
N PHE A 108 -12.83 0.71 8.26
CA PHE A 108 -14.04 0.85 9.06
C PHE A 108 -14.70 2.23 8.98
N ALA A 109 -14.03 3.22 8.42
CA ALA A 109 -14.52 4.59 8.41
C ALA A 109 -14.19 5.38 7.14
N PRO A 110 -14.54 4.90 5.93
CA PRO A 110 -14.26 5.63 4.70
C PRO A 110 -15.11 6.92 4.55
N SER A 111 -16.19 7.06 5.29
CA SER A 111 -17.07 8.25 5.30
C SER A 111 -16.77 9.22 6.45
N VAL A 112 -17.22 10.46 6.33
CA VAL A 112 -17.17 11.46 7.41
C VAL A 112 -18.00 11.00 8.60
N SER A 113 -19.22 10.55 8.35
CA SER A 113 -20.17 10.07 9.37
C SER A 113 -19.55 8.96 10.22
N GLN A 114 -18.93 7.96 9.59
CA GLN A 114 -18.30 6.85 10.30
C GLN A 114 -17.10 7.31 11.15
N ARG A 115 -16.24 8.21 10.61
CA ARG A 115 -15.12 8.76 11.37
C ARG A 115 -15.58 9.51 12.61
N LEU A 116 -16.60 10.36 12.46
CA LEU A 116 -17.16 11.10 13.59
C LEU A 116 -17.82 10.18 14.62
N PHE A 117 -18.54 9.14 14.15
CA PHE A 117 -19.12 8.11 15.02
C PHE A 117 -18.06 7.39 15.84
N TRP A 118 -17.02 6.84 15.21
CA TRP A 118 -15.95 6.13 15.90
C TRP A 118 -15.17 7.03 16.86
N ARG A 119 -14.92 8.27 16.48
CA ARG A 119 -14.28 9.26 17.38
C ARG A 119 -15.17 9.60 18.58
N ALA A 120 -16.48 9.72 18.39
CA ALA A 120 -17.42 9.93 19.49
C ALA A 120 -17.46 8.72 20.43
N LEU A 121 -17.52 7.51 19.87
CA LEU A 121 -17.47 6.26 20.63
C LEU A 121 -16.16 6.13 21.41
N GLY A 122 -15.02 6.45 20.81
CA GLY A 122 -13.71 6.42 21.49
C GLY A 122 -13.61 7.44 22.63
N ARG A 123 -14.21 8.64 22.49
CA ARG A 123 -14.30 9.62 23.58
C ARG A 123 -15.19 9.11 24.71
N LEU A 124 -16.32 8.47 24.39
CA LEU A 124 -17.20 7.87 25.38
C LEU A 124 -16.49 6.73 26.13
N ASP A 125 -15.85 5.83 25.40
CA ASP A 125 -15.06 4.73 25.96
C ASP A 125 -13.98 5.23 26.92
N ALA A 126 -13.28 6.32 26.55
CA ALA A 126 -12.27 6.93 27.42
C ALA A 126 -12.85 7.45 28.74
N ARG A 127 -14.11 7.96 28.73
CA ARG A 127 -14.78 8.45 29.94
C ARG A 127 -15.14 7.34 30.94
N ILE A 128 -15.36 6.11 30.43
CA ILE A 128 -15.75 4.94 31.26
C ILE A 128 -14.57 4.00 31.55
N GLY A 129 -13.33 4.49 31.39
CA GLY A 129 -12.12 3.71 31.69
C GLY A 129 -11.57 2.88 30.51
N ALA A 130 -12.02 3.17 29.29
CA ALA A 130 -11.52 2.58 28.04
C ALA A 130 -11.61 1.03 27.93
N PRO A 131 -12.74 0.38 28.28
CA PRO A 131 -12.88 -1.09 28.19
C PRO A 131 -12.83 -1.56 26.73
N LEU A 132 -13.48 -0.85 25.80
CA LEU A 132 -13.49 -1.19 24.38
C LEU A 132 -12.08 -1.12 23.78
N ARG A 133 -11.31 -0.08 24.11
CA ARG A 133 -9.91 0.07 23.69
C ARG A 133 -9.04 -1.09 24.20
N ARG A 134 -9.27 -1.57 25.44
CA ARG A 134 -8.54 -2.73 25.97
C ARG A 134 -8.87 -4.01 25.21
N LEU A 135 -10.16 -4.22 24.91
CA LEU A 135 -10.62 -5.38 24.13
C LEU A 135 -10.06 -5.34 22.70
N LEU A 136 -10.09 -4.16 22.03
CA LEU A 136 -9.52 -3.99 20.70
C LEU A 136 -8.02 -4.30 20.67
N ARG A 137 -7.24 -3.81 21.64
CA ARG A 137 -5.81 -4.13 21.74
C ARG A 137 -5.54 -5.62 21.93
N LEU A 138 -6.40 -6.31 22.70
CA LEU A 138 -6.28 -7.77 22.86
C LEU A 138 -6.58 -8.50 21.55
N ALA A 139 -7.61 -8.05 20.81
CA ALA A 139 -7.96 -8.61 19.51
C ALA A 139 -6.85 -8.32 18.48
N GLU A 140 -6.30 -7.11 18.44
CA GLU A 140 -5.16 -6.74 17.60
C GLU A 140 -3.97 -7.69 17.81
N ARG A 141 -3.56 -7.90 19.06
CA ARG A 141 -2.45 -8.81 19.40
C ARG A 141 -2.70 -10.25 18.92
N ARG A 142 -3.96 -10.73 18.96
CA ARG A 142 -4.31 -12.08 18.50
C ARG A 142 -4.39 -12.21 16.98
N VAL A 143 -4.92 -11.20 16.32
CA VAL A 143 -5.14 -11.23 14.87
C VAL A 143 -3.87 -10.84 14.10
N PHE A 144 -3.22 -9.75 14.52
CA PHE A 144 -2.03 -9.23 13.83
C PHE A 144 -0.72 -9.85 14.32
N GLY A 145 -0.64 -10.32 15.57
CA GLY A 145 0.55 -11.03 16.07
C GLY A 145 0.88 -12.33 15.31
N ALA A 146 -0.10 -12.91 14.63
CA ALA A 146 0.12 -14.02 13.69
C ALA A 146 0.60 -13.56 12.29
N LEU A 147 0.58 -12.25 12.00
CA LEU A 147 0.98 -11.64 10.73
C LEU A 147 2.25 -10.78 10.85
N ASP A 148 2.83 -10.69 12.05
CA ASP A 148 3.97 -9.80 12.38
C ASP A 148 5.24 -10.06 11.56
N ASP A 149 5.37 -11.25 10.94
CA ASP A 149 6.49 -11.54 10.02
C ASP A 149 6.45 -10.73 8.69
N VAL A 150 5.32 -10.10 8.37
CA VAL A 150 5.15 -9.38 7.09
C VAL A 150 5.05 -7.87 7.29
N HIS A 151 4.30 -7.39 8.28
CA HIS A 151 4.17 -5.96 8.65
C HIS A 151 3.68 -5.84 10.10
N ALA A 152 4.34 -4.97 10.91
CA ALA A 152 3.78 -4.52 12.18
C ALA A 152 2.53 -3.67 11.88
N MET A 153 1.35 -4.31 11.84
CA MET A 153 0.07 -3.65 11.58
C MET A 153 -0.59 -3.25 12.90
N SER A 154 -0.94 -1.98 13.02
CA SER A 154 -1.81 -1.44 14.06
C SER A 154 -2.92 -0.64 13.38
N LEU A 155 -4.09 -0.58 13.99
CA LEU A 155 -5.22 0.20 13.46
C LEU A 155 -4.89 1.69 13.29
N ASP A 156 -4.00 2.25 14.11
CA ASP A 156 -3.64 3.66 14.07
C ASP A 156 -2.44 3.97 13.14
N THR A 157 -1.78 2.96 12.55
CA THR A 157 -0.64 3.21 11.66
C THR A 157 -1.07 3.79 10.30
N PRO A 158 -0.20 4.62 9.67
CA PRO A 158 -0.40 5.07 8.30
C PRO A 158 -0.55 3.87 7.33
N GLU A 159 -1.60 3.89 6.52
CA GLU A 159 -1.96 2.77 5.65
C GLU A 159 -2.05 3.18 4.18
N GLU A 160 -2.07 2.21 3.30
CA GLU A 160 -2.26 2.39 1.87
C GLU A 160 -3.70 2.79 1.56
N ASP A 161 -3.88 3.98 1.02
CA ASP A 161 -5.20 4.56 0.78
C ASP A 161 -5.95 3.99 -0.44
N TYR A 162 -5.37 2.99 -1.16
CA TYR A 162 -6.12 2.22 -2.16
C TYR A 162 -7.29 1.43 -1.54
N PHE A 163 -7.23 1.16 -0.23
CA PHE A 163 -8.37 0.61 0.51
C PHE A 163 -9.60 1.53 0.46
N ALA A 164 -9.44 2.84 0.25
CA ALA A 164 -10.55 3.75 0.02
C ALA A 164 -11.40 3.39 -1.23
N LEU A 165 -10.86 2.57 -2.15
CA LEU A 165 -11.58 2.02 -3.31
C LEU A 165 -12.32 0.71 -3.00
N MET A 166 -12.23 0.20 -1.77
CA MET A 166 -12.92 -1.03 -1.35
C MET A 166 -14.46 -0.93 -1.50
N PRO A 167 -15.12 0.18 -1.12
CA PRO A 167 -16.57 0.30 -1.25
C PRO A 167 -17.09 0.23 -2.70
N VAL A 168 -16.25 0.57 -3.67
CA VAL A 168 -16.59 0.46 -5.11
C VAL A 168 -16.01 -0.80 -5.76
N LEU A 169 -15.52 -1.75 -4.94
CA LEU A 169 -14.93 -3.02 -5.37
C LEU A 169 -13.80 -2.86 -6.40
N SER A 170 -13.04 -1.80 -6.25
CA SER A 170 -11.91 -1.44 -7.12
C SER A 170 -10.59 -1.37 -6.34
N CYS A 171 -10.53 -2.02 -5.18
CA CYS A 171 -9.31 -2.24 -4.43
C CYS A 171 -8.61 -3.49 -4.96
N PHE A 172 -7.39 -3.35 -5.48
CA PHE A 172 -6.69 -4.43 -6.18
C PHE A 172 -6.42 -5.66 -5.30
N ILE A 173 -6.27 -5.50 -3.98
CA ILE A 173 -6.06 -6.63 -3.07
C ILE A 173 -7.17 -7.68 -3.14
N LEU A 174 -8.39 -7.28 -3.53
CA LEU A 174 -9.51 -8.19 -3.71
C LEU A 174 -9.25 -9.26 -4.77
N VAL A 175 -8.23 -9.10 -5.63
CA VAL A 175 -7.84 -10.12 -6.60
C VAL A 175 -7.40 -11.43 -5.92
N LEU A 176 -6.90 -11.35 -4.68
CA LEU A 176 -6.51 -12.54 -3.90
C LEU A 176 -7.72 -13.43 -3.58
N ALA A 177 -8.86 -12.82 -3.27
CA ALA A 177 -10.12 -13.52 -3.03
C ALA A 177 -10.88 -13.86 -4.33
N PHE A 178 -10.79 -12.96 -5.33
CA PHE A 178 -11.55 -13.00 -6.57
C PHE A 178 -10.67 -12.96 -7.82
N PRO A 179 -9.77 -13.94 -8.02
CA PRO A 179 -8.76 -13.92 -9.10
C PRO A 179 -9.35 -14.03 -10.51
N ARG A 180 -10.65 -14.36 -10.64
CA ARG A 180 -11.38 -14.40 -11.91
C ARG A 180 -11.97 -13.06 -12.34
N SER A 181 -11.92 -12.04 -11.47
CA SER A 181 -12.48 -10.73 -11.77
C SER A 181 -11.62 -9.96 -12.78
N SER A 182 -12.10 -9.85 -14.02
CA SER A 182 -11.44 -9.03 -15.04
C SER A 182 -11.34 -7.56 -14.65
N HIS A 183 -12.33 -7.05 -13.90
CA HIS A 183 -12.30 -5.68 -13.38
C HIS A 183 -11.13 -5.45 -12.42
N LEU A 184 -10.89 -6.38 -11.49
CA LEU A 184 -9.78 -6.26 -10.53
C LEU A 184 -8.42 -6.35 -11.25
N TRP A 185 -8.28 -7.20 -12.25
CA TRP A 185 -7.06 -7.25 -13.06
C TRP A 185 -6.85 -5.97 -13.87
N ARG A 186 -7.92 -5.35 -14.39
CA ARG A 186 -7.82 -4.02 -15.01
C ARG A 186 -7.41 -2.93 -14.01
N MET A 187 -7.75 -3.05 -12.71
CA MET A 187 -7.21 -2.16 -11.69
C MET A 187 -5.68 -2.25 -11.59
N GLY A 188 -5.12 -3.44 -11.72
CA GLY A 188 -3.66 -3.64 -11.75
C GLY A 188 -2.98 -3.10 -13.02
N ASN A 189 -3.73 -2.77 -14.07
CA ASN A 189 -3.27 -2.18 -15.33
C ASN A 189 -4.11 -0.95 -15.70
N PHE A 190 -4.44 -0.13 -14.72
CA PHE A 190 -5.49 0.87 -14.79
C PHE A 190 -5.36 1.85 -15.96
N ASP A 191 -4.23 2.51 -16.09
CA ASP A 191 -4.03 3.54 -17.13
C ASP A 191 -4.04 2.95 -18.55
N ARG A 192 -3.72 1.65 -18.69
CA ARG A 192 -3.71 0.94 -19.97
C ARG A 192 -5.04 0.28 -20.30
N ASP A 193 -5.59 -0.52 -19.35
CA ASP A 193 -6.66 -1.48 -19.66
C ASP A 193 -8.04 -1.03 -19.17
N MET A 194 -8.13 -0.01 -18.28
CA MET A 194 -9.41 0.46 -17.77
C MET A 194 -10.07 1.42 -18.76
N PRO A 195 -11.35 1.22 -19.15
CA PRO A 195 -12.07 2.14 -20.03
C PRO A 195 -12.07 3.58 -19.49
N ALA A 196 -11.93 4.57 -20.36
CA ALA A 196 -11.79 5.99 -19.99
C ALA A 196 -12.93 6.50 -19.09
N THR A 197 -14.17 6.10 -19.38
CA THR A 197 -15.33 6.45 -18.57
C THR A 197 -15.25 5.90 -17.16
N GLU A 198 -14.78 4.67 -17.00
CA GLU A 198 -14.62 4.03 -15.70
C GLU A 198 -13.42 4.61 -14.94
N ARG A 199 -12.30 4.89 -15.61
CA ARG A 199 -11.16 5.63 -15.03
C ARG A 199 -11.62 6.93 -14.39
N LYS A 200 -12.36 7.76 -15.16
CA LYS A 200 -12.88 9.03 -14.67
C LYS A 200 -13.79 8.87 -13.44
N ARG A 201 -14.66 7.85 -13.44
CA ARG A 201 -15.55 7.57 -12.30
C ARG A 201 -14.80 7.16 -11.05
N LEU A 202 -13.81 6.27 -11.18
CA LEU A 202 -13.03 5.76 -10.05
C LEU A 202 -12.12 6.83 -9.47
N LEU A 203 -11.47 7.62 -10.31
CA LEU A 203 -10.64 8.75 -9.86
C LEU A 203 -11.49 9.86 -9.20
N ALA A 204 -12.69 10.14 -9.71
CA ALA A 204 -13.62 11.06 -9.06
C ALA A 204 -14.12 10.53 -7.70
N PHE A 205 -14.37 9.22 -7.57
CA PHE A 205 -14.71 8.61 -6.29
C PHE A 205 -13.53 8.71 -5.31
N TYR A 206 -12.32 8.39 -5.76
CA TYR A 206 -11.11 8.52 -4.97
C TYR A 206 -10.88 9.97 -4.51
N ALA A 207 -10.98 10.95 -5.40
CA ALA A 207 -10.90 12.36 -5.04
C ALA A 207 -11.91 12.76 -3.96
N ASN A 208 -13.13 12.20 -4.00
CA ASN A 208 -14.13 12.43 -2.94
C ASN A 208 -13.77 11.73 -1.62
N ALA A 209 -13.09 10.57 -1.65
CA ALA A 209 -12.55 9.95 -0.44
C ALA A 209 -11.48 10.84 0.21
N LEU A 210 -10.58 11.44 -0.60
CA LEU A 210 -9.57 12.39 -0.14
C LEU A 210 -10.21 13.66 0.47
N ARG A 211 -11.25 14.20 -0.18
CA ARG A 211 -11.99 15.37 0.35
C ARG A 211 -12.64 15.06 1.70
N ARG A 212 -13.24 13.86 1.87
CA ARG A 212 -13.80 13.43 3.17
C ARG A 212 -12.73 13.33 4.24
N HIS A 213 -11.55 12.82 3.87
CA HIS A 213 -10.42 12.75 4.80
C HIS A 213 -9.99 14.15 5.25
N LEU A 214 -9.70 15.03 4.31
CA LEU A 214 -9.29 16.41 4.61
C LEU A 214 -10.37 17.19 5.38
N TYR A 215 -11.65 16.97 5.10
CA TYR A 215 -12.75 17.60 5.83
C TYR A 215 -12.71 17.30 7.33
N VAL A 216 -12.25 16.11 7.71
CA VAL A 216 -12.20 15.66 9.11
C VAL A 216 -10.87 15.99 9.78
N HIS A 217 -9.76 15.97 9.02
CA HIS A 217 -8.40 16.10 9.56
C HIS A 217 -7.78 17.49 9.41
N GLY A 218 -8.41 18.37 8.64
CA GLY A 218 -7.96 19.72 8.36
C GLY A 218 -7.94 20.00 6.86
N PRO A 219 -8.80 20.94 6.39
CA PRO A 219 -8.92 21.27 4.98
C PRO A 219 -7.67 21.95 4.39
N ASP A 220 -6.81 22.51 5.26
CA ASP A 220 -5.58 23.19 4.85
C ASP A 220 -4.35 22.27 4.83
N LYS A 221 -4.48 21.05 5.32
CA LYS A 221 -3.39 20.06 5.26
C LYS A 221 -3.22 19.52 3.84
N ARG A 222 -1.99 19.11 3.54
CA ARG A 222 -1.70 18.34 2.32
C ARG A 222 -1.96 16.87 2.55
N LEU A 223 -2.51 16.20 1.56
CA LEU A 223 -2.63 14.75 1.62
C LEU A 223 -1.28 14.11 1.32
N LEU A 224 -0.90 13.13 2.13
CA LEU A 224 0.15 12.16 1.86
C LEU A 224 -0.53 10.83 1.55
N SER A 225 -0.39 10.38 0.32
CA SER A 225 -0.82 9.07 -0.16
C SER A 225 0.39 8.17 -0.35
N LYS A 226 0.33 6.93 0.08
CA LYS A 226 1.34 5.92 -0.23
C LYS A 226 0.67 4.67 -0.74
N ASN A 227 1.06 4.25 -1.95
CA ASN A 227 0.47 3.06 -2.52
C ASN A 227 1.29 2.47 -3.67
N ALA A 228 1.79 1.26 -3.49
CA ALA A 228 2.48 0.55 -4.56
C ALA A 228 1.52 0.13 -5.69
N ALA A 229 0.27 -0.21 -5.38
CA ALA A 229 -0.73 -0.60 -6.39
C ALA A 229 -1.16 0.59 -7.28
N PHE A 230 -0.98 1.83 -6.81
CA PHE A 230 -1.27 3.03 -7.60
C PHE A 230 -0.21 3.33 -8.67
N ALA A 231 0.87 2.57 -8.74
CA ALA A 231 1.75 2.58 -9.90
C ALA A 231 0.95 2.34 -11.21
N SER A 232 -0.15 1.57 -11.14
CA SER A 232 -1.05 1.36 -12.27
C SER A 232 -1.89 2.58 -12.67
N LEU A 233 -2.09 3.53 -11.75
CA LEU A 233 -2.93 4.74 -11.93
C LEU A 233 -2.08 6.02 -12.03
N ALA A 234 -0.77 5.92 -12.14
CA ALA A 234 0.17 7.03 -11.95
C ALA A 234 -0.14 8.22 -12.87
N ASN A 235 -0.39 7.98 -14.15
CA ASN A 235 -0.74 9.03 -15.10
C ASN A 235 -2.15 9.58 -14.86
N GLY A 236 -3.12 8.71 -14.57
CA GLY A 236 -4.48 9.14 -14.21
C GLY A 236 -4.53 10.00 -12.95
N LEU A 237 -3.65 9.76 -11.96
CA LEU A 237 -3.51 10.61 -10.79
C LEU A 237 -2.93 12.00 -11.17
N ALA A 238 -1.93 12.03 -12.04
CA ALA A 238 -1.33 13.28 -12.51
C ALA A 238 -2.32 14.16 -13.29
N ASP A 239 -3.22 13.54 -14.05
CA ASP A 239 -4.32 14.24 -14.76
C ASP A 239 -5.39 14.73 -13.77
N THR A 240 -5.73 13.93 -12.77
CA THR A 240 -6.77 14.26 -11.81
C THR A 240 -6.35 15.35 -10.82
N PHE A 241 -5.07 15.40 -10.49
CA PHE A 241 -4.46 16.33 -9.53
C PHE A 241 -3.29 17.08 -10.19
N PRO A 242 -3.56 18.17 -10.93
CA PRO A 242 -2.52 18.87 -11.71
C PRO A 242 -1.40 19.47 -10.88
N ASP A 243 -1.63 19.74 -9.59
CA ASP A 243 -0.66 20.26 -8.64
C ASP A 243 -0.03 19.15 -7.75
N ALA A 244 -0.36 17.89 -8.01
CA ALA A 244 0.21 16.76 -7.28
C ALA A 244 1.72 16.63 -7.48
N ARG A 245 2.40 16.15 -6.46
CA ARG A 245 3.81 15.80 -6.45
C ARG A 245 3.96 14.30 -6.30
N PHE A 246 4.99 13.74 -6.93
CA PHE A 246 5.21 12.30 -6.98
C PHE A 246 6.61 11.94 -6.49
N LEU A 247 6.67 11.06 -5.51
CA LEU A 247 7.91 10.43 -5.06
C LEU A 247 7.86 8.96 -5.44
N VAL A 248 8.61 8.60 -6.48
CA VAL A 248 8.62 7.26 -7.06
C VAL A 248 9.74 6.44 -6.44
N CYS A 249 9.40 5.26 -5.91
CA CYS A 249 10.37 4.35 -5.30
C CYS A 249 10.53 3.11 -6.19
N LEU A 250 11.76 2.87 -6.64
CA LEU A 250 12.12 1.73 -7.49
C LEU A 250 13.01 0.74 -6.76
N ARG A 251 12.97 -0.51 -7.24
CA ARG A 251 13.85 -1.60 -6.83
C ARG A 251 14.14 -2.46 -8.04
N ASP A 252 15.26 -3.19 -8.06
CA ASP A 252 15.59 -4.13 -9.12
C ASP A 252 14.42 -5.11 -9.38
N PRO A 253 13.95 -5.24 -10.64
CA PRO A 253 12.92 -6.21 -11.00
C PRO A 253 13.25 -7.65 -10.61
N ALA A 254 14.52 -8.07 -10.71
CA ALA A 254 14.96 -9.40 -10.33
C ALA A 254 14.78 -9.70 -8.83
N GLU A 255 14.78 -8.66 -7.99
CA GLU A 255 14.48 -8.76 -6.56
C GLU A 255 12.99 -8.51 -6.25
N THR A 256 12.34 -7.60 -7.00
CA THR A 256 10.94 -7.23 -6.78
C THR A 256 9.99 -8.37 -7.09
N VAL A 257 10.18 -9.04 -8.24
CA VAL A 257 9.29 -10.11 -8.72
C VAL A 257 9.17 -11.25 -7.71
N PRO A 258 10.26 -11.93 -7.29
CA PRO A 258 10.13 -13.04 -6.36
C PRO A 258 9.63 -12.59 -4.97
N SER A 259 10.04 -11.41 -4.52
CA SER A 259 9.56 -10.85 -3.25
C SER A 259 8.05 -10.56 -3.25
N GLN A 260 7.52 -10.04 -4.35
CA GLN A 260 6.08 -9.81 -4.51
C GLN A 260 5.31 -11.12 -4.58
N LEU A 261 5.75 -12.07 -5.39
CA LEU A 261 5.10 -13.38 -5.49
C LEU A 261 5.06 -14.09 -4.13
N SER A 262 6.15 -14.02 -3.35
CA SER A 262 6.18 -14.56 -2.00
C SER A 262 5.17 -13.87 -1.07
N SER A 263 5.07 -12.54 -1.11
CA SER A 263 4.20 -11.78 -0.21
C SER A 263 2.70 -12.06 -0.38
N ILE A 264 2.28 -12.45 -1.58
CA ILE A 264 0.86 -12.75 -1.87
C ILE A 264 0.48 -14.21 -1.65
N ARG A 265 1.46 -15.13 -1.50
CA ARG A 265 1.21 -16.58 -1.38
C ARG A 265 0.25 -16.94 -0.25
N ALA A 266 0.47 -16.36 0.93
CA ALA A 266 -0.38 -16.62 2.08
C ALA A 266 -1.83 -16.16 1.85
N GLY A 267 -2.02 -14.98 1.25
CA GLY A 267 -3.34 -14.45 0.92
C GLY A 267 -4.07 -15.31 -0.13
N LEU A 268 -3.39 -15.72 -1.19
CA LEU A 268 -3.95 -16.63 -2.18
C LEU A 268 -4.37 -17.96 -1.55
N ALA A 269 -3.44 -18.57 -0.78
CA ALA A 269 -3.69 -19.83 -0.10
C ALA A 269 -4.85 -19.72 0.92
N PHE A 270 -4.97 -18.59 1.63
CA PHE A 270 -6.08 -18.35 2.55
C PHE A 270 -7.43 -18.47 1.83
N PHE A 271 -7.56 -17.84 0.68
CA PHE A 271 -8.79 -17.90 -0.14
C PHE A 271 -8.92 -19.16 -1.01
N GLY A 272 -8.07 -20.18 -0.81
CA GLY A 272 -8.12 -21.43 -1.56
C GLY A 272 -7.73 -21.29 -3.04
N VAL A 273 -6.94 -20.26 -3.37
CA VAL A 273 -6.36 -20.06 -4.70
C VAL A 273 -4.96 -20.68 -4.71
N PRO A 274 -4.62 -21.55 -5.69
CA PRO A 274 -3.29 -22.14 -5.77
C PRO A 274 -2.21 -21.06 -5.94
N PRO A 275 -1.32 -20.86 -4.97
CA PRO A 275 -0.34 -19.76 -5.01
C PRO A 275 0.72 -19.95 -6.09
N ASP A 276 0.93 -21.19 -6.57
CA ASP A 276 1.89 -21.53 -7.60
C ASP A 276 1.27 -21.66 -9.00
N SER A 277 0.01 -21.21 -9.16
CA SER A 277 -0.70 -21.20 -10.43
C SER A 277 0.08 -20.38 -11.48
N ALA A 278 0.53 -21.03 -12.56
CA ALA A 278 1.26 -20.36 -13.63
C ALA A 278 0.48 -19.18 -14.26
N PRO A 279 -0.84 -19.29 -14.53
CA PRO A 279 -1.63 -18.16 -15.03
C PRO A 279 -1.65 -16.96 -14.06
N ILE A 280 -1.77 -17.20 -12.74
CA ILE A 280 -1.77 -16.13 -11.73
C ILE A 280 -0.39 -15.47 -11.65
N ARG A 281 0.68 -16.28 -11.58
CA ARG A 281 2.05 -15.79 -11.58
C ARG A 281 2.33 -14.91 -12.79
N GLU A 282 1.95 -15.36 -13.98
CA GLU A 282 2.15 -14.64 -15.23
C GLU A 282 1.44 -13.29 -15.24
N ARG A 283 0.20 -13.22 -14.74
CA ARG A 283 -0.55 -11.98 -14.60
C ARG A 283 0.13 -11.00 -13.65
N PHE A 284 0.63 -11.46 -12.49
CA PHE A 284 1.35 -10.60 -11.55
C PHE A 284 2.69 -10.10 -12.11
N VAL A 285 3.44 -10.96 -12.81
CA VAL A 285 4.69 -10.54 -13.46
C VAL A 285 4.42 -9.52 -14.56
N GLY A 286 3.37 -9.72 -15.37
CA GLY A 286 2.94 -8.76 -16.40
C GLY A 286 2.49 -7.42 -15.83
N GLN A 287 1.77 -7.46 -14.73
CA GLN A 287 1.35 -6.27 -14.00
C GLN A 287 2.55 -5.49 -13.45
N LEU A 288 3.53 -6.19 -12.85
CA LEU A 288 4.75 -5.53 -12.37
C LEU A 288 5.51 -4.86 -13.51
N ALA A 289 5.65 -5.51 -14.67
CA ALA A 289 6.27 -4.90 -15.84
C ALA A 289 5.55 -3.61 -16.24
N PHE A 290 4.21 -3.64 -16.27
CA PHE A 290 3.42 -2.45 -16.54
C PHE A 290 3.64 -1.34 -15.46
N TYR A 291 3.81 -1.69 -14.19
CA TYR A 291 4.09 -0.71 -13.14
C TYR A 291 5.36 0.08 -13.41
N TYR A 292 6.45 -0.61 -13.78
CA TYR A 292 7.70 0.06 -14.13
C TYR A 292 7.55 0.99 -15.32
N ASP A 293 6.88 0.53 -16.39
CA ASP A 293 6.65 1.34 -17.58
C ASP A 293 5.78 2.56 -17.29
N ASN A 294 4.71 2.40 -16.51
CA ASN A 294 3.79 3.48 -16.17
C ASN A 294 4.45 4.54 -15.27
N LEU A 295 5.27 4.10 -14.29
CA LEU A 295 6.04 5.01 -13.44
C LEU A 295 7.13 5.74 -14.23
N ARG A 296 7.76 5.08 -15.21
CA ARG A 296 8.70 5.72 -16.12
C ARG A 296 8.00 6.78 -16.97
N GLN A 297 6.86 6.47 -17.56
CA GLN A 297 6.06 7.45 -18.32
C GLN A 297 5.67 8.66 -17.46
N LEU A 298 5.26 8.44 -16.20
CA LEU A 298 4.99 9.53 -15.27
C LEU A 298 6.21 10.43 -15.07
N ALA A 299 7.37 9.83 -14.80
CA ALA A 299 8.59 10.57 -14.45
C ALA A 299 9.25 11.26 -15.64
N GLU A 300 9.21 10.67 -16.82
CA GLU A 300 9.94 11.17 -18.00
C GLU A 300 9.06 12.02 -18.92
N VAL A 301 7.77 11.72 -19.00
CA VAL A 301 6.88 12.30 -20.01
C VAL A 301 5.72 13.09 -19.40
N HIS A 302 4.99 12.46 -18.47
CA HIS A 302 3.69 12.98 -18.04
C HIS A 302 3.79 14.08 -16.97
N ALA A 303 4.67 13.91 -16.02
CA ALA A 303 4.87 14.87 -14.92
C ALA A 303 6.35 15.01 -14.49
N PRO A 304 7.31 15.24 -15.41
CA PRO A 304 8.74 15.23 -15.09
C PRO A 304 9.13 16.27 -14.03
N ALA A 305 8.59 17.48 -14.12
CA ALA A 305 8.88 18.55 -13.15
C ALA A 305 8.29 18.33 -11.76
N ARG A 306 7.37 17.38 -11.62
CA ARG A 306 6.65 17.08 -10.36
C ARG A 306 6.97 15.68 -9.83
N THR A 307 7.95 14.99 -10.39
CA THR A 307 8.33 13.63 -10.04
C THR A 307 9.78 13.54 -9.64
N VAL A 308 10.03 12.90 -8.50
CA VAL A 308 11.37 12.53 -8.04
C VAL A 308 11.42 11.02 -7.88
N THR A 309 12.42 10.39 -8.48
CA THR A 309 12.64 8.94 -8.36
C THR A 309 13.78 8.66 -7.38
N LYS A 310 13.58 7.67 -6.50
CA LYS A 310 14.57 7.12 -5.58
C LYS A 310 14.57 5.60 -5.68
N THR A 311 15.73 5.00 -5.54
CA THR A 311 15.84 3.53 -5.46
C THR A 311 15.88 3.05 -4.02
N LEU A 312 15.54 1.76 -3.81
CA LEU A 312 15.65 1.16 -2.48
C LEU A 312 17.06 1.22 -1.90
N PRO A 313 18.16 0.96 -2.65
CA PRO A 313 19.52 1.17 -2.17
C PRO A 313 19.76 2.61 -1.68
N GLN A 314 19.38 3.63 -2.44
CA GLN A 314 19.50 5.04 -2.04
C GLN A 314 18.74 5.35 -0.74
N LEU A 315 17.50 4.85 -0.61
CA LEU A 315 16.73 5.03 0.63
C LEU A 315 17.35 4.31 1.83
N LYS A 316 18.00 3.16 1.62
CA LYS A 316 18.72 2.43 2.68
C LYS A 316 20.02 3.09 3.07
N ALA A 317 20.76 3.63 2.11
CA ALA A 317 22.04 4.28 2.36
C ALA A 317 21.88 5.58 3.16
N ASP A 318 20.98 6.46 2.72
CA ASP A 318 20.69 7.73 3.40
C ASP A 318 19.22 8.15 3.19
N LEU A 319 18.34 7.68 4.06
CA LEU A 319 16.93 8.06 4.04
C LEU A 319 16.73 9.58 4.25
N ALA A 320 17.50 10.17 5.16
CA ALA A 320 17.34 11.60 5.47
C ALA A 320 17.78 12.48 4.30
N GLY A 321 18.92 12.20 3.69
CA GLY A 321 19.38 12.92 2.49
C GLY A 321 18.46 12.71 1.31
N ALA A 322 17.96 11.48 1.09
CA ALA A 322 17.01 11.18 0.03
C ALA A 322 15.69 11.96 0.18
N VAL A 323 15.18 12.11 1.41
CA VAL A 323 13.98 12.92 1.69
C VAL A 323 14.26 14.42 1.52
N ARG A 324 15.40 14.94 2.00
CA ARG A 324 15.76 16.36 1.81
C ARG A 324 15.87 16.72 0.33
N ASP A 325 16.56 15.90 -0.46
CA ASP A 325 16.66 16.09 -1.91
C ASP A 325 15.26 16.05 -2.58
N ALA A 326 14.42 15.10 -2.19
CA ALA A 326 13.05 15.02 -2.73
C ALA A 326 12.24 16.27 -2.39
N TYR A 327 12.29 16.78 -1.15
CA TYR A 327 11.61 18.00 -0.74
C TYR A 327 12.07 19.21 -1.54
N GLN A 328 13.38 19.38 -1.68
CA GLN A 328 13.96 20.48 -2.45
C GLN A 328 13.49 20.43 -3.91
N ARG A 329 13.61 19.29 -4.56
CA ARG A 329 13.26 19.13 -5.98
C ARG A 329 11.75 19.24 -6.24
N LEU A 330 10.91 18.82 -5.29
CA LEU A 330 9.46 18.93 -5.37
C LEU A 330 8.92 20.27 -4.86
N GLY A 331 9.77 21.19 -4.41
CA GLY A 331 9.36 22.48 -3.86
C GLY A 331 8.46 22.32 -2.62
N LEU A 332 8.77 21.32 -1.76
CA LEU A 332 8.09 21.12 -0.48
C LEU A 332 8.84 21.86 0.62
N PRO A 333 8.14 22.58 1.51
CA PRO A 333 8.79 23.22 2.66
C PRO A 333 9.27 22.16 3.65
N LEU A 334 10.52 22.26 4.09
CA LEU A 334 11.09 21.41 5.14
C LEU A 334 11.12 22.18 6.45
N ALA A 335 10.11 21.97 7.30
CA ALA A 335 10.06 22.61 8.61
C ALA A 335 11.22 22.15 9.52
N PRO A 336 11.82 23.03 10.34
CA PRO A 336 12.92 22.66 11.25
C PRO A 336 12.57 21.51 12.20
N SER A 337 11.32 21.45 12.70
CA SER A 337 10.82 20.39 13.56
C SER A 337 10.82 19.02 12.85
N PHE A 338 10.42 19.00 11.59
CA PHE A 338 10.46 17.76 10.81
C PHE A 338 11.90 17.39 10.42
N ALA A 339 12.75 18.35 10.11
CA ALA A 339 14.16 18.10 9.82
C ALA A 339 14.89 17.40 10.98
N ALA A 340 14.60 17.79 12.23
CA ALA A 340 15.11 17.12 13.42
C ALA A 340 14.55 15.68 13.55
N THR A 341 13.25 15.50 13.38
CA THR A 341 12.57 14.19 13.40
C THR A 341 13.15 13.26 12.33
N LEU A 342 13.39 13.77 11.12
CA LEU A 342 13.95 13.03 10.00
C LEU A 342 15.33 12.47 10.31
N THR A 343 16.19 13.27 10.95
CA THR A 343 17.53 12.83 11.36
C THR A 343 17.47 11.69 12.39
N GLN A 344 16.56 11.75 13.35
CA GLN A 344 16.34 10.69 14.34
C GLN A 344 15.76 9.41 13.72
N ALA A 345 14.82 9.55 12.79
CA ALA A 345 14.15 8.41 12.15
C ALA A 345 15.06 7.64 11.17
N ALA A 346 16.11 8.26 10.66
CA ALA A 346 17.04 7.64 9.73
C ALA A 346 17.98 6.61 10.38
N ALA A 347 18.25 6.73 11.69
CA ALA A 347 19.17 5.84 12.39
C ALA A 347 18.74 4.36 12.42
N PRO A 348 17.47 4.00 12.72
CA PRO A 348 17.01 2.61 12.71
C PRO A 348 16.93 2.00 11.31
N ALA A 349 16.67 2.82 10.28
CA ALA A 349 16.52 2.35 8.89
C ALA A 349 17.80 1.73 8.33
N ARG A 350 18.97 2.20 8.76
CA ARG A 350 20.29 1.65 8.40
C ARG A 350 20.52 0.25 8.97
N ALA A 351 19.91 -0.10 10.09
CA ALA A 351 20.10 -1.38 10.78
C ALA A 351 19.21 -2.50 10.26
N TYR A 352 18.14 -2.19 9.53
CA TYR A 352 17.20 -3.19 9.06
C TYR A 352 17.74 -3.97 7.87
N ARG A 353 18.11 -5.22 8.08
CA ARG A 353 18.40 -6.22 7.04
C ARG A 353 17.25 -7.22 6.96
N SER A 354 16.56 -7.27 5.82
CA SER A 354 15.60 -8.34 5.57
C SER A 354 16.33 -9.68 5.54
N GLY A 355 15.93 -10.61 6.42
CA GLY A 355 16.50 -11.98 6.47
C GLY A 355 16.05 -12.88 5.29
N HIS A 356 15.14 -12.42 4.47
CA HIS A 356 14.59 -13.21 3.37
C HIS A 356 15.32 -12.90 2.07
N ARG A 357 16.03 -13.89 1.53
CA ARG A 357 16.52 -13.90 0.15
C ARG A 357 15.52 -14.70 -0.68
N TYR A 358 14.85 -14.03 -1.60
CA TYR A 358 13.96 -14.67 -2.56
C TYR A 358 14.70 -14.83 -3.89
N ASP A 359 14.66 -16.04 -4.45
CA ASP A 359 15.26 -16.34 -5.75
C ASP A 359 14.16 -16.55 -6.80
N LEU A 360 14.40 -16.09 -8.02
CA LEU A 360 13.54 -16.32 -9.18
C LEU A 360 13.31 -17.81 -9.45
N ALA A 361 14.34 -18.64 -9.24
CA ALA A 361 14.28 -20.09 -9.42
C ALA A 361 13.21 -20.76 -8.54
N GLN A 362 12.95 -20.24 -7.32
CA GLN A 362 11.89 -20.72 -6.43
C GLN A 362 10.50 -20.62 -7.05
N PHE A 363 10.32 -19.72 -7.99
CA PHE A 363 9.07 -19.48 -8.72
C PHE A 363 9.11 -20.02 -10.16
N GLY A 364 10.15 -20.76 -10.54
CA GLY A 364 10.33 -21.28 -11.89
C GLY A 364 10.47 -20.16 -12.93
N LEU A 365 11.13 -19.05 -12.56
CA LEU A 365 11.36 -17.90 -13.45
C LEU A 365 12.82 -17.84 -13.88
N ASP A 366 13.04 -17.70 -15.19
CA ASP A 366 14.36 -17.52 -15.78
C ASP A 366 14.82 -16.05 -15.62
N PRO A 367 16.01 -15.79 -15.04
CA PRO A 367 16.56 -14.45 -14.90
C PRO A 367 16.71 -13.70 -16.23
N ALA A 368 17.07 -14.39 -17.32
CA ALA A 368 17.21 -13.77 -18.63
C ALA A 368 15.84 -13.36 -19.20
N ALA A 369 14.79 -14.16 -18.99
CA ALA A 369 13.43 -13.82 -19.36
C ALA A 369 12.92 -12.60 -18.57
N ILE A 370 13.21 -12.52 -17.28
CA ILE A 370 12.88 -11.36 -16.46
C ILE A 370 13.62 -10.11 -16.97
N ARG A 371 14.92 -10.19 -17.23
CA ARG A 371 15.66 -9.04 -17.80
C ARG A 371 15.08 -8.55 -19.12
N ARG A 372 14.73 -9.45 -20.03
CA ARG A 372 14.07 -9.09 -21.30
C ARG A 372 12.73 -8.42 -21.08
N ARG A 373 11.91 -8.99 -20.19
CA ARG A 373 10.56 -8.47 -19.93
C ARG A 373 10.56 -7.09 -19.26
N PHE A 374 11.55 -6.82 -18.43
CA PHE A 374 11.72 -5.56 -17.70
C PHE A 374 12.79 -4.64 -18.32
N ALA A 375 13.12 -4.82 -19.61
CA ALA A 375 14.17 -4.03 -20.28
C ALA A 375 13.95 -2.52 -20.14
N GLY A 376 12.69 -2.04 -20.21
CA GLY A 376 12.36 -0.64 -19.97
C GLY A 376 12.69 -0.14 -18.55
N ALA A 377 12.57 -1.01 -17.54
CA ALA A 377 12.97 -0.66 -16.18
C ALA A 377 14.49 -0.53 -16.05
N TYR A 378 15.24 -1.45 -16.66
CA TYR A 378 16.71 -1.41 -16.65
C TYR A 378 17.32 -0.31 -17.53
N ALA A 379 16.54 0.30 -18.41
CA ALA A 379 16.94 1.52 -19.13
C ALA A 379 16.96 2.76 -18.21
N HIS A 380 16.31 2.69 -17.04
CA HIS A 380 16.34 3.79 -16.07
C HIS A 380 17.72 3.90 -15.43
N PRO A 381 18.41 5.07 -15.42
CA PRO A 381 19.78 5.22 -14.93
C PRO A 381 20.00 4.71 -13.51
N ALA A 382 18.98 4.86 -12.64
CA ALA A 382 19.08 4.40 -11.24
C ALA A 382 18.94 2.87 -11.06
N LEU A 383 18.62 2.11 -12.10
CA LEU A 383 18.52 0.64 -12.11
C LEU A 383 19.46 0.01 -13.14
N ALA A 384 20.27 0.80 -13.85
CA ALA A 384 21.22 0.29 -14.80
C ALA A 384 22.25 -0.61 -14.11
N PRO A 385 22.66 -1.74 -14.71
CA PRO A 385 23.72 -2.58 -14.16
C PRO A 385 25.00 -1.76 -13.95
N GLY A 386 25.50 -1.71 -12.72
CA GLY A 386 26.66 -0.89 -12.34
C GLY A 386 26.34 0.47 -11.70
N ALA A 387 25.09 0.88 -11.55
CA ALA A 387 24.74 2.13 -10.87
C ALA A 387 25.13 2.16 -9.38
N ASP A 388 25.37 1.02 -8.74
CA ASP A 388 25.80 0.91 -7.34
C ASP A 388 27.34 0.96 -7.16
N ALA A 389 28.13 1.03 -8.26
CA ALA A 389 29.58 0.92 -8.21
C ALA A 389 30.32 2.28 -8.07
N SER A 390 29.62 3.41 -8.01
CA SER A 390 30.23 4.74 -7.89
C SER A 390 30.32 5.29 -6.46
N GLY A 391 30.31 4.40 -5.46
CA GLY A 391 30.47 4.77 -4.05
C GLY A 391 31.32 3.76 -3.31
N THR A 392 32.62 4.08 -3.11
CA THR A 392 33.62 3.42 -2.28
C THR A 392 34.32 2.19 -2.85
N ASP A 393 35.41 2.46 -3.56
CA ASP A 393 36.58 1.60 -3.62
C ASP A 393 37.27 1.68 -2.24
N ASP A 394 37.17 0.64 -1.43
CA ASP A 394 38.05 0.44 -0.27
C ASP A 394 38.20 -1.07 -0.04
N GLY A 395 39.41 -1.56 -0.41
CA GLY A 395 40.15 -2.60 0.29
C GLY A 395 39.53 -4.01 0.33
N GLN A 396 39.95 -4.84 -0.61
CA GLN A 396 39.92 -6.29 -0.45
C GLN A 396 40.56 -6.72 0.90
N SER A 397 39.78 -7.31 1.78
CA SER A 397 40.29 -8.20 2.80
C SER A 397 39.57 -9.54 2.71
N GLU A 398 40.33 -10.56 2.35
CA GLU A 398 39.91 -11.95 2.32
C GLU A 398 39.32 -12.38 3.66
N CYS A 399 38.15 -12.98 3.64
CA CYS A 399 37.49 -13.55 4.80
C CYS A 399 37.76 -15.05 4.86
N PRO A 400 38.27 -15.61 6.00
CA PRO A 400 38.49 -17.02 6.16
C PRO A 400 37.17 -17.80 6.33
N PRO A 401 37.15 -19.13 6.06
CA PRO A 401 35.93 -19.94 6.05
C PRO A 401 35.32 -20.14 7.42
N PRO A 402 33.99 -20.31 7.53
CA PRO A 402 33.30 -20.42 8.81
C PRO A 402 33.48 -21.80 9.49
N ALA A 403 33.67 -21.75 10.81
CA ALA A 403 33.69 -22.91 11.69
C ALA A 403 32.29 -23.45 11.97
N PRO A 404 32.12 -24.73 12.35
CA PRO A 404 30.81 -25.39 12.44
C PRO A 404 29.99 -24.95 13.64
N ALA A 405 28.66 -24.90 13.44
CA ALA A 405 27.66 -24.44 14.37
C ALA A 405 27.53 -25.30 15.63
N ARG A 406 27.62 -24.69 16.80
CA ARG A 406 27.20 -25.25 18.07
C ARG A 406 25.78 -24.75 18.42
N HIS A 407 24.87 -25.68 18.67
CA HIS A 407 23.53 -25.41 19.20
C HIS A 407 23.61 -24.68 20.56
N ARG A 408 22.95 -23.54 20.64
CA ARG A 408 22.63 -22.84 21.88
C ARG A 408 21.15 -22.51 21.99
N THR A 409 20.53 -23.03 23.03
CA THR A 409 19.19 -22.76 23.54
C THR A 409 19.00 -21.29 23.87
N LYS A 410 17.91 -20.69 23.40
CA LYS A 410 17.52 -19.30 23.69
C LYS A 410 16.85 -19.21 25.06
N ALA A 411 17.42 -18.39 25.94
CA ALA A 411 16.73 -17.83 27.09
C ALA A 411 16.17 -16.46 26.71
N ALA A 412 14.89 -16.23 27.03
CA ALA A 412 14.17 -15.00 26.79
C ALA A 412 14.56 -13.93 27.80
N THR A 413 15.00 -12.78 27.36
CA THR A 413 15.14 -11.58 28.20
C THR A 413 14.18 -10.49 27.67
N ALA A 414 13.18 -10.19 28.49
CA ALA A 414 12.24 -9.09 28.25
C ALA A 414 12.91 -7.76 28.57
N VAL A 415 12.94 -6.83 27.60
CA VAL A 415 13.30 -5.43 27.82
C VAL A 415 12.02 -4.61 27.83
N SER A 416 11.70 -4.08 29.00
CA SER A 416 10.64 -3.10 29.24
C SER A 416 11.12 -1.72 28.76
N LEU A 417 10.43 -1.11 27.79
CA LEU A 417 10.58 0.30 27.45
C LEU A 417 9.37 1.07 27.97
N SER A 418 9.62 1.89 28.97
CA SER A 418 8.71 2.91 29.50
C SER A 418 8.54 4.02 28.46
N VAL A 419 7.31 4.33 28.14
CA VAL A 419 6.95 5.52 27.36
C VAL A 419 6.27 6.50 28.31
N GLU A 420 7.03 7.48 28.79
CA GLU A 420 6.51 8.73 29.36
C GLU A 420 6.58 9.85 28.33
N GLY A 421 5.50 10.62 28.22
CA GLY A 421 5.50 11.97 27.69
C GLY A 421 4.80 12.19 26.35
N MET A 422 3.48 12.36 26.38
CA MET A 422 2.75 13.16 25.37
C MET A 422 1.74 14.07 26.07
N PRO A 423 1.66 15.37 25.71
CA PRO A 423 0.73 16.31 26.29
C PRO A 423 -0.71 16.05 25.84
N ARG A 424 -1.61 16.27 26.76
CA ARG A 424 -3.08 16.22 26.58
C ARG A 424 -3.55 17.45 25.80
N CYS A 425 -4.29 17.24 24.75
CA CYS A 425 -5.40 18.07 24.31
C CYS A 425 -6.54 17.16 23.85
#